data_2f2decf0adef4a2163059b5851c077b6
#
_entry.id   2f2decf0adef4a2163059b5851c077b6
#
_cell.length_a   1.000
_cell.length_b   1.000
_cell.length_c   1.000
_cell.angle_alpha   90.00
_cell.angle_beta   90.00
_cell.angle_gamma   90.00
#
_symmetry.space_group_name_H-M   'P 1'
#
loop_
_entity.id
_entity.type
_entity.pdbx_description
1 polymer ?
#
loop_
_entity_poly.entity_id
_entity_poly.type
_entity_poly.pdbx_seq_one_letter_code
_entity_poly.pdbx_strand_id
1 'polypeptide(L)'
;MVHAIENLTALVTRLVASGTHPRLAGWDLLVVDVLEARPVSGYADLLSRHVGGRLELAVPSERVADLPPGTVIRLRAKLAGGRAMAEKRPPPGLFVAEPPH
;
A
#
# COMPACT_ATOMS: atom_id res chain seq x y z
N MET A 1 23.09 7.93 -18.13
CA MET A 1 22.27 6.87 -17.51
C MET A 1 21.22 7.50 -16.60
N VAL A 2 19.98 7.15 -16.79
CA VAL A 2 18.90 7.63 -15.92
C VAL A 2 18.68 6.59 -14.82
N HIS A 3 18.83 7.00 -13.58
CA HIS A 3 18.51 6.15 -12.44
C HIS A 3 17.04 6.32 -12.10
N ALA A 4 16.34 5.21 -11.86
CA ALA A 4 14.99 5.27 -11.33
C ALA A 4 15.04 5.91 -9.94
N ILE A 5 14.10 6.83 -9.68
CA ILE A 5 13.98 7.42 -8.35
C ILE A 5 13.45 6.36 -7.41
N GLU A 6 14.23 6.03 -6.37
CA GLU A 6 13.74 5.18 -5.31
C GLU A 6 12.74 5.98 -4.48
N ASN A 7 11.55 5.45 -4.33
CA ASN A 7 10.49 6.10 -3.58
C ASN A 7 9.86 5.12 -2.59
N LEU A 8 9.39 5.66 -1.49
CA LEU A 8 8.69 4.90 -0.47
C LEU A 8 7.92 5.89 0.40
N THR A 9 6.66 5.58 0.68
CA THR A 9 5.80 6.41 1.52
C THR A 9 5.13 5.52 2.56
N ALA A 10 5.13 5.96 3.82
CA ALA A 10 4.40 5.29 4.88
C ALA A 10 2.94 5.74 4.83
N LEU A 11 2.03 4.78 4.73
CA LEU A 11 0.59 5.04 4.57
C LEU A 11 -0.21 4.46 5.72
N VAL A 12 -1.26 5.16 6.09
CA VAL A 12 -2.37 4.62 6.87
C VAL A 12 -3.59 4.62 5.96
N THR A 13 -4.16 3.44 5.76
CA THR A 13 -5.24 3.24 4.79
C THR A 13 -6.43 2.54 5.43
N ARG A 14 -7.61 2.70 4.82
CA ARG A 14 -8.80 1.93 5.18
C ARG A 14 -9.23 1.12 3.95
N LEU A 15 -9.37 -0.19 4.14
CA LEU A 15 -9.77 -1.10 3.08
C LEU A 15 -11.22 -0.84 2.65
N VAL A 16 -11.44 -0.63 1.36
CA VAL A 16 -12.77 -0.48 0.76
C VAL A 16 -13.18 -1.78 0.07
N ALA A 17 -12.29 -2.34 -0.73
CA ALA A 17 -12.55 -3.57 -1.48
C ALA A 17 -11.24 -4.26 -1.80
N SER A 18 -11.29 -5.56 -2.04
CA SER A 18 -10.12 -6.34 -2.42
C SER A 18 -10.49 -7.43 -3.39
N GLY A 19 -9.51 -7.87 -4.17
CA GLY A 19 -9.65 -8.97 -5.11
C GLY A 19 -8.30 -9.44 -5.57
N THR A 20 -8.29 -10.55 -6.29
CA THR A 20 -7.06 -11.06 -6.89
C THR A 20 -6.52 -10.07 -7.92
N HIS A 21 -5.21 -9.82 -7.88
CA HIS A 21 -4.60 -8.93 -8.87
C HIS A 21 -4.73 -9.55 -10.27
N PRO A 22 -5.19 -8.78 -11.27
CA PRO A 22 -5.44 -9.33 -12.61
C PRO A 22 -4.18 -9.76 -13.37
N ARG A 23 -2.99 -9.29 -12.95
CA ARG A 23 -1.74 -9.51 -13.67
C ARG A 23 -0.62 -10.10 -12.83
N LEU A 24 -0.62 -9.84 -11.52
CA LEU A 24 0.47 -10.26 -10.64
C LEU A 24 0.03 -11.48 -9.82
N ALA A 25 0.59 -12.64 -10.14
CA ALA A 25 0.34 -13.86 -9.37
C ALA A 25 0.88 -13.68 -7.95
N GLY A 26 0.09 -14.10 -6.95
CA GLY A 26 0.48 -13.99 -5.54
C GLY A 26 0.24 -12.59 -4.94
N TRP A 27 -0.40 -11.69 -5.68
CA TRP A 27 -0.76 -10.35 -5.22
C TRP A 27 -2.26 -10.15 -5.28
N ASP A 28 -2.76 -9.34 -4.37
CA ASP A 28 -4.13 -8.83 -4.40
C ASP A 28 -4.12 -7.36 -4.81
N LEU A 29 -5.20 -6.93 -5.44
CA LEU A 29 -5.44 -5.52 -5.73
C LEU A 29 -6.46 -5.00 -4.74
N LEU A 30 -6.04 -4.03 -3.94
CA LEU A 30 -6.89 -3.39 -2.95
C LEU A 30 -7.36 -2.04 -3.45
N VAL A 31 -8.58 -1.67 -3.11
CA VAL A 31 -9.04 -0.28 -3.17
C VAL A 31 -9.08 0.22 -1.73
N VAL A 32 -8.33 1.28 -1.45
CA VAL A 32 -8.22 1.83 -0.10
C VAL A 32 -8.49 3.33 -0.09
N ASP A 33 -9.00 3.82 1.02
CA ASP A 33 -8.99 5.25 1.33
C ASP A 33 -7.67 5.56 2.03
N VAL A 34 -6.95 6.57 1.57
CA VAL A 34 -5.69 6.97 2.19
C VAL A 34 -5.98 7.98 3.29
N LEU A 35 -5.77 7.58 4.53
CA LEU A 35 -6.08 8.39 5.70
C LEU A 35 -4.92 9.30 6.10
N GLU A 36 -3.69 8.78 6.05
CA GLU A 36 -2.48 9.51 6.40
C GLU A 36 -1.33 9.02 5.52
N ALA A 37 -0.35 9.88 5.32
CA ALA A 37 0.87 9.54 4.62
C ALA A 37 2.04 10.30 5.23
N ARG A 38 3.21 9.65 5.29
CA ARG A 38 4.44 10.25 5.79
C ARG A 38 5.61 9.87 4.89
N PRO A 39 6.52 10.81 4.63
CA PRO A 39 7.76 10.48 3.93
C PRO A 39 8.58 9.47 4.73
N VAL A 40 9.31 8.63 4.02
CA VAL A 40 10.29 7.72 4.63
C VAL A 40 11.68 8.30 4.36
N SER A 41 12.47 8.45 5.41
CA SER A 41 13.82 9.02 5.29
C SER A 41 14.66 8.27 4.27
N GLY A 42 15.30 9.02 3.36
CA GLY A 42 16.14 8.45 2.32
C GLY A 42 15.41 8.10 1.02
N TYR A 43 14.09 8.31 0.96
CA TYR A 43 13.27 7.99 -0.21
C TYR A 43 12.47 9.20 -0.67
N ALA A 44 12.21 9.27 -1.98
CA ALA A 44 11.25 10.24 -2.50
C ALA A 44 9.84 9.87 -2.05
N ASP A 45 9.02 10.86 -1.78
CA ASP A 45 7.62 10.69 -1.41
C ASP A 45 6.73 10.97 -2.62
N LEU A 46 6.18 9.93 -3.21
CA LEU A 46 5.34 10.05 -4.41
C LEU A 46 3.86 9.74 -4.12
N LEU A 47 3.49 9.37 -2.90
CA LEU A 47 2.12 8.95 -2.59
C LEU A 47 1.38 9.85 -1.60
N SER A 48 2.05 10.81 -0.93
CA SER A 48 1.37 11.67 0.04
C SER A 48 0.24 12.52 -0.57
N ARG A 49 0.30 12.80 -1.86
CA ARG A 49 -0.76 13.54 -2.55
C ARG A 49 -2.11 12.81 -2.57
N HIS A 50 -2.12 11.51 -2.28
CA HIS A 50 -3.34 10.70 -2.28
C HIS A 50 -4.11 10.75 -0.97
N VAL A 51 -3.60 11.43 0.06
CA VAL A 51 -4.32 11.58 1.33
C VAL A 51 -5.68 12.23 1.09
N GLY A 52 -6.72 11.63 1.67
CA GLY A 52 -8.09 12.07 1.49
C GLY A 52 -8.78 11.51 0.27
N GLY A 53 -8.08 10.72 -0.56
CA GLY A 53 -8.62 10.10 -1.75
C GLY A 53 -8.50 8.58 -1.74
N ARG A 54 -9.00 7.97 -2.80
CA ARG A 54 -8.90 6.52 -3.01
C ARG A 54 -7.69 6.18 -3.86
N LEU A 55 -7.12 5.03 -3.57
CA LEU A 55 -5.93 4.51 -4.23
C LEU A 55 -6.10 3.03 -4.49
N GLU A 56 -5.73 2.58 -5.68
CA GLU A 56 -5.55 1.16 -5.95
C GLU A 56 -4.14 0.77 -5.53
N LEU A 57 -4.04 -0.31 -4.76
CA LEU A 57 -2.80 -0.71 -4.11
C LEU A 57 -2.58 -2.20 -4.27
N ALA A 58 -1.48 -2.59 -4.89
CA ALA A 58 -1.10 -4.00 -4.98
C ALA A 58 -0.41 -4.42 -3.68
N VAL A 59 -0.85 -5.53 -3.10
CA VAL A 59 -0.32 -6.05 -1.83
C VAL A 59 -0.15 -7.56 -1.96
N PRO A 60 0.95 -8.15 -1.43
CA PRO A 60 1.07 -9.61 -1.42
C PRO A 60 -0.14 -10.27 -0.77
N SER A 61 -0.71 -11.26 -1.44
CA SER A 61 -1.97 -11.90 -1.02
C SER A 61 -1.91 -12.47 0.40
N GLU A 62 -0.77 -13.02 0.78
CA GLU A 62 -0.57 -13.62 2.11
C GLU A 62 -0.74 -12.63 3.26
N ARG A 63 -0.57 -11.31 2.99
CA ARG A 63 -0.64 -10.29 4.01
C ARG A 63 -2.05 -9.77 4.25
N VAL A 64 -2.96 -10.00 3.31
CA VAL A 64 -4.29 -9.41 3.33
C VAL A 64 -5.41 -10.44 3.19
N ALA A 65 -5.07 -11.73 3.32
CA ALA A 65 -6.05 -12.80 3.24
C ALA A 65 -7.19 -12.59 4.26
N ASP A 66 -8.42 -12.66 3.77
CA ASP A 66 -9.63 -12.62 4.60
C ASP A 66 -9.84 -11.32 5.42
N LEU A 67 -9.20 -10.22 5.03
CA LEU A 67 -9.43 -8.93 5.69
C LEU A 67 -10.76 -8.33 5.23
N PRO A 68 -11.65 -7.97 6.16
CA PRO A 68 -12.93 -7.36 5.80
C PRO A 68 -12.77 -5.89 5.41
N PRO A 69 -13.71 -5.35 4.62
CA PRO A 69 -13.76 -3.90 4.39
C PRO A 69 -13.80 -3.14 5.72
N GLY A 70 -13.19 -1.97 5.77
CA GLY A 70 -13.06 -1.18 6.98
C GLY A 70 -11.79 -1.47 7.78
N THR A 71 -11.04 -2.53 7.43
CA THR A 71 -9.74 -2.80 8.05
C THR A 71 -8.80 -1.63 7.83
N VAL A 72 -8.14 -1.17 8.88
CA VAL A 72 -7.09 -0.15 8.79
C VAL A 72 -5.77 -0.87 8.56
N ILE A 73 -5.09 -0.52 7.48
CA ILE A 73 -3.81 -1.14 7.10
C ILE A 73 -2.74 -0.07 7.12
N ARG A 74 -1.73 -0.28 7.95
CA ARG A 74 -0.52 0.56 8.03
C ARG A 74 0.58 -0.16 7.28
N LEU A 75 1.15 0.49 6.28
CA LEU A 75 2.16 -0.12 5.43
C LEU A 75 3.03 0.95 4.77
N ARG A 76 4.10 0.51 4.13
CA ARG A 76 4.87 1.38 3.25
C ARG A 76 4.64 0.91 1.81
N ALA A 77 4.51 1.86 0.91
CA ALA A 77 4.24 1.60 -0.49
C ALA A 77 5.10 2.49 -1.38
N LYS A 78 5.29 2.04 -2.60
CA LYS A 78 6.03 2.77 -3.62
C LYS A 78 5.18 2.91 -4.88
N LEU A 79 5.53 3.88 -5.71
CA LEU A 79 4.97 4.02 -7.04
C LEU A 79 5.93 3.35 -8.04
N ALA A 80 5.44 2.36 -8.76
CA ALA A 80 6.20 1.63 -9.75
C ALA A 80 5.38 1.52 -11.04
N GLY A 81 5.90 2.05 -12.15
CA GLY A 81 5.18 2.02 -13.42
C GLY A 81 3.82 2.70 -13.37
N GLY A 82 3.68 3.77 -12.58
CA GLY A 82 2.42 4.48 -12.42
C GLY A 82 1.42 3.79 -11.47
N ARG A 83 1.83 2.72 -10.78
CA ARG A 83 0.96 1.96 -9.88
C ARG A 83 1.55 1.88 -8.49
N ALA A 84 0.69 1.99 -7.48
CA ALA A 84 1.10 1.87 -6.10
C ALA A 84 1.24 0.39 -5.71
N MET A 85 2.34 0.05 -5.05
CA MET A 85 2.65 -1.31 -4.61
C MET A 85 3.19 -1.29 -3.18
N ALA A 86 2.68 -2.17 -2.34
CA ALA A 86 3.23 -2.37 -1.01
C ALA A 86 4.62 -3.01 -1.08
N GLU A 87 5.41 -2.83 -0.03
CA GLU A 87 6.66 -3.56 0.11
C GLU A 87 6.37 -5.06 0.11
N LYS A 88 7.13 -5.81 -0.68
CA LYS A 88 6.97 -7.26 -0.76
C LYS A 88 7.38 -7.92 0.56
N ARG A 89 8.43 -7.43 1.19
CA ARG A 89 8.99 -7.97 2.46
C ARG A 89 9.23 -6.83 3.43
N PRO A 90 8.17 -6.31 4.07
CA PRO A 90 8.35 -5.22 5.02
C PRO A 90 9.14 -5.69 6.24
N PRO A 91 9.95 -4.81 6.84
CA PRO A 91 10.55 -5.09 8.13
C PRO A 91 9.49 -5.39 9.19
N PRO A 92 9.82 -6.13 10.26
CA PRO A 92 8.87 -6.42 11.33
C PRO A 92 8.20 -5.16 11.89
N GLY A 93 6.88 -5.23 12.08
CA GLY A 93 6.11 -4.12 12.63
C GLY A 93 5.73 -3.03 11.64
N LEU A 94 6.18 -3.10 10.39
CA LEU A 94 5.88 -2.07 9.38
C LEU A 94 4.76 -2.42 8.44
N PHE A 95 4.14 -3.58 8.63
CA PHE A 95 2.88 -3.93 7.98
C PHE A 95 1.93 -4.40 9.08
N VAL A 96 0.90 -3.63 9.36
CA VAL A 96 -0.06 -3.94 10.42
C VAL A 96 -1.47 -3.76 9.88
N ALA A 97 -2.30 -4.78 10.04
CA ALA A 97 -3.72 -4.73 9.68
C ALA A 97 -4.56 -4.84 10.95
N GLU A 98 -5.45 -3.86 11.13
CA GLU A 98 -6.36 -3.82 12.28
C GLU A 98 -7.80 -3.92 11.76
N PRO A 99 -8.47 -5.07 11.95
CA PRO A 99 -9.86 -5.22 11.54
C PRO A 99 -10.76 -4.20 12.24
N PRO A 100 -11.91 -3.85 11.62
CA PRO A 100 -12.85 -2.94 12.26
C PRO A 100 -13.45 -3.58 13.52
N HIS A 101 -13.79 -2.74 14.47
CA HIS A 101 -14.41 -3.19 15.71
C HIS A 101 -15.89 -3.51 15.52
#